data_877598b08b7fd60c8fd6ab2a955d42f9
#
_entry.id   877598b08b7fd60c8fd6ab2a955d42f9
#
_cell.length_a   1.000
_cell.length_b   1.000
_cell.length_c   1.000
_cell.angle_alpha   90.00
_cell.angle_beta   90.00
_cell.angle_gamma   90.00
#
_symmetry.space_group_name_H-M   'P 1'
#
loop_
_entity.id
_entity.type
_entity.pdbx_description
1 polymer ?
#
loop_
_entity_poly.entity_id
_entity_poly.type
_entity_poly.pdbx_seq_one_letter_code
_entity_poly.pdbx_strand_id
1 'polypeptide(L)'
;MTGRALVSIHDVMPATLDRVLGILAFLDEAGVPPPTLLVVPGKEWTPEGLRVLRELTEKGHPLAGHGWCHKSIPSSRSFYHRLHGLLISRNEAEHLSRPPEELADLVRRCFDWFPSVDLPAPELYVPPTWALGALRRSDLESLPFRWYEVLRGFIEGGTGRVRWLPLAGFEADTNFRKVGVRLWNGLNIGLAKRVRGPLRISIHPDDLDLFLQADLKRVVRSPWRFIRESDVPWPSPRLGNS
;
A
#
# COMPACT_ATOMS: atom_id res chain seq x y z
N MET A 1 17.39 20.34 1.26
CA MET A 1 16.70 19.81 0.07
C MET A 1 15.43 19.13 0.52
N THR A 2 14.31 19.40 -0.18
CA THR A 2 13.00 18.84 0.11
C THR A 2 12.99 17.34 -0.20
N GLY A 3 12.60 16.49 0.76
CA GLY A 3 12.44 15.04 0.53
C GLY A 3 11.29 14.75 -0.43
N ARG A 4 11.30 13.55 -1.05
CA ARG A 4 10.18 13.09 -1.89
C ARG A 4 9.28 12.17 -1.07
N ALA A 5 7.98 12.15 -1.37
CA ALA A 5 7.03 11.24 -0.75
C ALA A 5 6.01 10.70 -1.75
N LEU A 6 5.58 9.46 -1.51
CA LEU A 6 4.44 8.78 -2.14
C LEU A 6 3.35 8.65 -1.10
N VAL A 7 2.10 8.82 -1.48
CA VAL A 7 0.95 8.64 -0.57
C VAL A 7 0.01 7.60 -1.14
N SER A 8 -0.37 6.64 -0.31
CA SER A 8 -1.38 5.64 -0.62
C SER A 8 -2.44 5.56 0.48
N ILE A 9 -3.69 5.31 0.10
CA ILE A 9 -4.78 5.01 1.02
C ILE A 9 -5.12 3.54 0.88
N HIS A 10 -5.02 2.83 1.98
CA HIS A 10 -5.25 1.39 2.09
C HIS A 10 -6.74 1.09 2.34
N ASP A 11 -7.11 -0.18 2.22
CA ASP A 11 -8.43 -0.71 2.59
C ASP A 11 -9.61 0.05 1.98
N VAL A 12 -9.47 0.42 0.70
CA VAL A 12 -10.56 1.04 -0.06
C VAL A 12 -11.58 -0.05 -0.40
N MET A 13 -12.69 -0.05 0.33
CA MET A 13 -13.79 -1.02 0.19
C MET A 13 -15.12 -0.35 0.56
N PRO A 14 -16.28 -0.95 0.23
CA PRO A 14 -17.58 -0.32 0.48
C PRO A 14 -17.76 0.17 1.92
N ALA A 15 -17.33 -0.63 2.90
CA ALA A 15 -17.47 -0.30 4.31
C ALA A 15 -16.59 0.85 4.82
N THR A 16 -15.54 1.21 4.08
CA THR A 16 -14.59 2.27 4.47
C THR A 16 -14.65 3.50 3.56
N LEU A 17 -15.49 3.47 2.52
CA LEU A 17 -15.48 4.47 1.45
C LEU A 17 -15.70 5.90 1.96
N ASP A 18 -16.62 6.12 2.89
CA ASP A 18 -16.87 7.44 3.46
C ASP A 18 -15.65 8.00 4.21
N ARG A 19 -14.94 7.14 4.94
CA ARG A 19 -13.70 7.52 5.65
C ARG A 19 -12.57 7.82 4.66
N VAL A 20 -12.48 7.04 3.59
CA VAL A 20 -11.53 7.30 2.48
C VAL A 20 -11.81 8.66 1.86
N LEU A 21 -13.06 9.01 1.58
CA LEU A 21 -13.43 10.34 1.06
C LEU A 21 -13.05 11.47 2.03
N GLY A 22 -13.22 11.26 3.33
CA GLY A 22 -12.76 12.20 4.37
C GLY A 22 -11.23 12.38 4.38
N ILE A 23 -10.47 11.29 4.20
CA ILE A 23 -9.00 11.36 4.07
C ILE A 23 -8.61 12.11 2.79
N LEU A 24 -9.28 11.84 1.67
CA LEU A 24 -9.01 12.55 0.41
C LEU A 24 -9.24 14.05 0.53
N ALA A 25 -10.32 14.49 1.19
CA ALA A 25 -10.57 15.90 1.46
C ALA A 25 -9.45 16.53 2.31
N PHE A 26 -9.01 15.84 3.37
CA PHE A 26 -7.87 16.29 4.18
C PHE A 26 -6.56 16.40 3.38
N LEU A 27 -6.28 15.44 2.49
CA LEU A 27 -5.07 15.45 1.67
C LEU A 27 -5.10 16.57 0.62
N ASP A 28 -6.27 16.82 0.03
CA ASP A 28 -6.48 17.92 -0.93
C ASP A 28 -6.25 19.28 -0.26
N GLU A 29 -6.84 19.51 0.94
CA GLU A 29 -6.58 20.70 1.75
C GLU A 29 -5.09 20.88 2.10
N ALA A 30 -4.35 19.78 2.23
CA ALA A 30 -2.92 19.81 2.50
C ALA A 30 -2.06 19.98 1.24
N GLY A 31 -2.67 20.08 0.06
CA GLY A 31 -1.98 20.23 -1.23
C GLY A 31 -1.27 18.96 -1.70
N VAL A 32 -1.72 17.79 -1.26
CA VAL A 32 -1.21 16.49 -1.72
C VAL A 32 -1.88 16.15 -3.05
N PRO A 33 -1.13 15.84 -4.12
CA PRO A 33 -1.71 15.38 -5.38
C PRO A 33 -2.47 14.06 -5.17
N PRO A 34 -3.37 13.67 -6.11
CA PRO A 34 -4.17 12.47 -6.00
C PRO A 34 -3.36 11.23 -5.55
N PRO A 35 -3.58 10.69 -4.33
CA PRO A 35 -2.88 9.51 -3.84
C PRO A 35 -3.37 8.24 -4.52
N THR A 36 -2.57 7.18 -4.44
CA THR A 36 -2.96 5.85 -4.91
C THR A 36 -3.96 5.21 -3.97
N LEU A 37 -5.03 4.66 -4.52
CA LEU A 37 -6.12 4.01 -3.80
C LEU A 37 -5.99 2.49 -3.89
N LEU A 38 -5.76 1.84 -2.75
CA LEU A 38 -5.59 0.39 -2.66
C LEU A 38 -6.96 -0.27 -2.45
N VAL A 39 -7.52 -0.77 -3.55
CA VAL A 39 -8.87 -1.31 -3.60
C VAL A 39 -8.88 -2.80 -3.26
N VAL A 40 -9.85 -3.21 -2.44
CA VAL A 40 -10.14 -4.61 -2.09
C VAL A 40 -11.31 -5.13 -2.94
N PRO A 41 -11.09 -5.89 -4.03
CA PRO A 41 -12.12 -6.25 -5.00
C PRO A 41 -13.21 -7.18 -4.48
N GLY A 42 -12.85 -8.17 -3.69
CA GLY A 42 -13.74 -9.25 -3.24
C GLY A 42 -14.73 -8.85 -2.14
N LYS A 43 -15.16 -7.60 -2.16
CA LYS A 43 -16.21 -7.06 -1.30
C LYS A 43 -17.49 -6.84 -2.10
N GLU A 44 -18.61 -6.67 -1.43
CA GLU A 44 -19.91 -6.42 -2.06
C GLU A 44 -19.99 -4.96 -2.57
N TRP A 45 -19.34 -4.69 -3.71
CA TRP A 45 -19.37 -3.38 -4.35
C TRP A 45 -20.73 -3.09 -4.96
N THR A 46 -21.40 -2.04 -4.48
CA THR A 46 -22.64 -1.55 -5.07
C THR A 46 -22.36 -0.74 -6.34
N PRO A 47 -23.34 -0.59 -7.25
CA PRO A 47 -23.20 0.30 -8.42
C PRO A 47 -22.78 1.73 -8.03
N GLU A 48 -23.27 2.24 -6.91
CA GLU A 48 -22.91 3.54 -6.37
C GLU A 48 -21.42 3.59 -5.95
N GLY A 49 -20.94 2.60 -5.19
CA GLY A 49 -19.52 2.53 -4.82
C GLY A 49 -18.59 2.44 -6.02
N LEU A 50 -18.98 1.68 -7.06
CA LEU A 50 -18.23 1.61 -8.31
C LEU A 50 -18.25 2.95 -9.06
N ARG A 51 -19.37 3.68 -9.05
CA ARG A 51 -19.45 5.03 -9.62
C ARG A 51 -18.45 5.98 -8.93
N VAL A 52 -18.39 5.94 -7.59
CA VAL A 52 -17.41 6.75 -6.83
C VAL A 52 -15.97 6.40 -7.24
N LEU A 53 -15.62 5.12 -7.38
CA LEU A 53 -14.28 4.74 -7.84
C LEU A 53 -13.96 5.27 -9.24
N ARG A 54 -14.91 5.24 -10.18
CA ARG A 54 -14.73 5.82 -11.53
C ARG A 54 -14.48 7.32 -11.44
N GLU A 55 -15.29 8.06 -10.69
CA GLU A 55 -15.11 9.52 -10.49
C GLU A 55 -13.75 9.85 -9.87
N LEU A 56 -13.28 9.06 -8.91
CA LEU A 56 -11.94 9.23 -8.32
C LEU A 56 -10.85 8.97 -9.36
N THR A 57 -11.02 7.96 -10.21
CA THR A 57 -10.08 7.69 -11.31
C THR A 57 -10.04 8.84 -12.32
N GLU A 58 -11.19 9.41 -12.68
CA GLU A 58 -11.30 10.58 -13.56
C GLU A 58 -10.63 11.82 -12.95
N LYS A 59 -10.65 11.96 -11.63
CA LYS A 59 -9.91 12.99 -10.88
C LYS A 59 -8.40 12.71 -10.79
N GLY A 60 -7.93 11.61 -11.36
CA GLY A 60 -6.53 11.26 -11.47
C GLY A 60 -5.95 10.45 -10.32
N HIS A 61 -6.80 9.84 -9.48
CA HIS A 61 -6.35 8.88 -8.46
C HIS A 61 -5.97 7.56 -9.12
N PRO A 62 -4.70 7.10 -9.03
CA PRO A 62 -4.33 5.76 -9.47
C PRO A 62 -5.01 4.71 -8.58
N LEU A 63 -5.45 3.60 -9.18
CA LEU A 63 -5.93 2.44 -8.43
C LEU A 63 -4.83 1.40 -8.31
N ALA A 64 -4.83 0.66 -7.21
CA ALA A 64 -3.96 -0.48 -6.96
C ALA A 64 -4.75 -1.65 -6.40
N GLY A 65 -4.32 -2.88 -6.67
CA GLY A 65 -4.92 -4.08 -6.06
C GLY A 65 -4.45 -4.28 -4.63
N HIS A 66 -5.36 -4.67 -3.72
CA HIS A 66 -5.06 -4.86 -2.29
C HIS A 66 -5.65 -6.17 -1.73
N GLY A 67 -5.09 -7.30 -2.14
CA GLY A 67 -5.67 -8.61 -1.83
C GLY A 67 -7.00 -8.87 -2.53
N TRP A 68 -7.76 -9.84 -2.02
CA TRP A 68 -9.10 -10.14 -2.53
C TRP A 68 -10.20 -9.84 -1.50
N CYS A 69 -10.17 -10.50 -0.34
CA CYS A 69 -11.20 -10.36 0.68
C CYS A 69 -10.74 -9.65 1.95
N HIS A 70 -9.44 -9.46 2.14
CA HIS A 70 -8.88 -8.91 3.37
C HIS A 70 -9.32 -9.66 4.65
N LYS A 71 -9.52 -10.98 4.56
CA LYS A 71 -9.88 -11.85 5.68
C LYS A 71 -8.75 -12.81 5.98
N SER A 72 -8.38 -12.93 7.27
CA SER A 72 -7.48 -13.99 7.73
C SER A 72 -8.22 -15.31 7.85
N ILE A 73 -7.61 -16.39 7.35
CA ILE A 73 -7.99 -17.76 7.73
C ILE A 73 -7.19 -18.10 8.99
N PRO A 74 -7.80 -18.59 10.09
CA PRO A 74 -7.06 -18.97 11.28
C PRO A 74 -6.11 -20.13 10.94
N SER A 75 -4.82 -19.89 10.87
CA SER A 75 -3.81 -20.92 10.78
C SER A 75 -2.66 -20.66 11.74
N SER A 76 -2.03 -21.78 12.15
CA SER A 76 -1.10 -21.93 13.26
C SER A 76 0.13 -21.02 13.21
N ARG A 77 0.51 -20.56 14.36
CA ARG A 77 1.68 -19.85 14.87
C ARG A 77 2.97 -19.98 14.03
N SER A 78 3.43 -18.87 13.45
CA SER A 78 4.83 -18.69 13.04
C SER A 78 5.44 -17.47 13.75
N PHE A 79 6.74 -17.58 14.10
CA PHE A 79 7.53 -16.57 14.84
C PHE A 79 7.62 -15.21 14.12
N TYR A 80 7.41 -15.17 12.81
CA TYR A 80 7.34 -13.96 11.97
C TYR A 80 6.21 -12.99 12.40
N HIS A 81 5.16 -13.52 13.02
CA HIS A 81 4.01 -12.74 13.48
C HIS A 81 4.31 -11.79 14.65
N ARG A 82 5.41 -11.97 15.40
CA ARG A 82 5.68 -11.14 16.59
C ARG A 82 6.30 -9.78 16.25
N LEU A 83 7.12 -9.69 15.21
CA LEU A 83 7.73 -8.43 14.78
C LEU A 83 6.78 -7.65 13.88
N HIS A 84 6.03 -8.34 13.02
CA HIS A 84 4.96 -7.75 12.22
C HIS A 84 3.77 -7.27 13.07
N GLY A 85 3.44 -7.94 14.17
CA GLY A 85 2.31 -7.59 15.04
C GLY A 85 2.41 -6.22 15.73
N LEU A 86 3.57 -5.55 15.69
CA LEU A 86 3.74 -4.18 16.17
C LEU A 86 3.24 -3.13 15.16
N LEU A 87 3.29 -3.47 13.87
CA LEU A 87 3.02 -2.55 12.77
C LEU A 87 1.73 -2.90 11.98
N ILE A 88 1.14 -4.08 12.24
CA ILE A 88 0.13 -4.66 11.36
C ILE A 88 -1.07 -5.13 12.19
N SER A 89 -2.28 -4.86 11.70
CA SER A 89 -3.55 -5.33 12.28
C SER A 89 -3.62 -6.87 12.33
N ARG A 90 -4.25 -7.42 13.37
CA ARG A 90 -4.23 -8.86 13.68
C ARG A 90 -5.04 -9.75 12.71
N ASN A 91 -5.85 -9.15 11.82
CA ASN A 91 -6.85 -9.89 11.04
C ASN A 91 -6.59 -9.93 9.51
N GLU A 92 -5.44 -9.44 9.03
CA GLU A 92 -5.23 -9.17 7.60
C GLU A 92 -4.27 -10.14 6.90
N ALA A 93 -4.13 -11.37 7.42
CA ALA A 93 -3.15 -12.34 6.93
C ALA A 93 -3.65 -13.20 5.75
N GLU A 94 -4.43 -12.65 4.80
CA GLU A 94 -4.96 -13.41 3.67
C GLU A 94 -3.88 -14.15 2.88
N HIS A 95 -2.66 -13.58 2.79
CA HIS A 95 -1.54 -14.15 2.05
C HIS A 95 -0.68 -15.14 2.84
N LEU A 96 -0.72 -15.11 4.18
CA LEU A 96 0.23 -15.86 5.01
C LEU A 96 -0.10 -17.35 5.16
N SER A 97 -1.32 -17.78 4.78
CA SER A 97 -1.81 -19.15 5.00
C SER A 97 -2.07 -19.94 3.72
N ARG A 98 -1.84 -19.36 2.54
CA ARG A 98 -2.16 -19.98 1.25
C ARG A 98 -0.92 -20.51 0.54
N PRO A 99 -1.03 -21.62 -0.22
CA PRO A 99 0.03 -22.09 -1.09
C PRO A 99 0.28 -21.12 -2.26
N PRO A 100 1.46 -21.15 -2.91
CA PRO A 100 1.82 -20.20 -3.97
C PRO A 100 0.83 -20.14 -5.12
N GLU A 101 0.27 -21.27 -5.53
CA GLU A 101 -0.67 -21.37 -6.65
C GLU A 101 -1.98 -20.63 -6.35
N GLU A 102 -2.56 -20.84 -5.17
CA GLU A 102 -3.75 -20.11 -4.72
C GLU A 102 -3.51 -18.61 -4.61
N LEU A 103 -2.30 -18.20 -4.18
CA LEU A 103 -1.92 -16.81 -4.11
C LEU A 103 -1.78 -16.20 -5.50
N ALA A 104 -1.19 -16.92 -6.45
CA ALA A 104 -1.07 -16.47 -7.82
C ALA A 104 -2.46 -16.26 -8.45
N ASP A 105 -3.39 -17.19 -8.23
CA ASP A 105 -4.77 -17.06 -8.72
C ASP A 105 -5.52 -15.91 -8.06
N LEU A 106 -5.30 -15.69 -6.74
CA LEU A 106 -5.87 -14.56 -6.03
C LEU A 106 -5.37 -13.23 -6.62
N VAL A 107 -4.09 -13.13 -6.92
CA VAL A 107 -3.48 -11.92 -7.51
C VAL A 107 -4.03 -11.69 -8.92
N ARG A 108 -4.14 -12.73 -9.77
CA ARG A 108 -4.77 -12.63 -11.11
C ARG A 108 -6.21 -12.20 -11.00
N ARG A 109 -6.99 -12.85 -10.13
CA ARG A 109 -8.40 -12.51 -9.89
C ARG A 109 -8.57 -11.06 -9.42
N CYS A 110 -7.67 -10.58 -8.56
CA CYS A 110 -7.64 -9.18 -8.14
C CYS A 110 -7.44 -8.25 -9.33
N PHE A 111 -6.51 -8.56 -10.23
CA PHE A 111 -6.25 -7.76 -11.42
C PHE A 111 -7.44 -7.74 -12.38
N ASP A 112 -8.00 -8.92 -12.70
CA ASP A 112 -9.07 -9.08 -13.68
C ASP A 112 -10.38 -8.42 -13.24
N TRP A 113 -10.56 -8.23 -11.93
CA TRP A 113 -11.76 -7.57 -11.42
C TRP A 113 -11.87 -6.11 -11.90
N PHE A 114 -10.78 -5.36 -11.97
CA PHE A 114 -10.86 -3.94 -12.36
C PHE A 114 -11.49 -3.74 -13.74
N PRO A 115 -10.99 -4.33 -14.82
CA PRO A 115 -11.63 -4.18 -16.13
C PRO A 115 -13.04 -4.82 -16.19
N SER A 116 -13.34 -5.83 -15.36
CA SER A 116 -14.67 -6.43 -15.32
C SER A 116 -15.77 -5.51 -14.79
N VAL A 117 -15.38 -4.41 -14.11
CA VAL A 117 -16.30 -3.39 -13.57
C VAL A 117 -16.04 -2.00 -14.17
N ASP A 118 -15.49 -1.94 -15.38
CA ASP A 118 -15.18 -0.71 -16.13
C ASP A 118 -14.23 0.25 -15.39
N LEU A 119 -13.25 -0.31 -14.66
CA LEU A 119 -12.14 0.44 -14.06
C LEU A 119 -10.84 0.16 -14.82
N PRO A 120 -9.88 1.09 -14.87
CA PRO A 120 -8.60 0.86 -15.53
C PRO A 120 -7.82 -0.24 -14.81
N ALA A 121 -7.12 -1.07 -15.59
CA ALA A 121 -6.25 -2.11 -15.05
C ALA A 121 -5.13 -1.48 -14.22
N PRO A 122 -4.94 -1.88 -12.95
CA PRO A 122 -3.93 -1.30 -12.07
C PRO A 122 -2.53 -1.81 -12.38
N GLU A 123 -1.53 -0.94 -12.29
CA GLU A 123 -0.12 -1.34 -12.42
C GLU A 123 0.49 -1.88 -11.12
N LEU A 124 -0.07 -1.48 -9.97
CA LEU A 124 0.48 -1.77 -8.64
C LEU A 124 -0.40 -2.78 -7.89
N TYR A 125 0.27 -3.73 -7.23
CA TYR A 125 -0.32 -4.62 -6.24
C TYR A 125 0.37 -4.43 -4.88
N VAL A 126 -0.42 -4.23 -3.85
CA VAL A 126 0.05 -4.16 -2.47
C VAL A 126 -0.62 -5.29 -1.70
N PRO A 127 0.11 -6.38 -1.36
CA PRO A 127 -0.50 -7.45 -0.58
C PRO A 127 -0.89 -6.95 0.81
N PRO A 128 -1.98 -7.47 1.39
CA PRO A 128 -2.29 -7.20 2.78
C PRO A 128 -1.06 -7.41 3.67
N THR A 129 -0.86 -6.49 4.62
CA THR A 129 0.32 -6.51 5.52
C THR A 129 1.68 -6.41 4.81
N TRP A 130 1.72 -5.96 3.56
CA TRP A 130 2.93 -5.93 2.71
C TRP A 130 3.67 -7.27 2.59
N ALA A 131 2.96 -8.39 2.79
CA ALA A 131 3.54 -9.73 2.76
C ALA A 131 3.03 -10.53 1.55
N LEU A 132 3.94 -10.94 0.68
CA LEU A 132 3.63 -11.79 -0.49
C LEU A 132 3.29 -13.25 -0.10
N GLY A 133 3.41 -13.61 1.19
CA GLY A 133 3.19 -14.96 1.66
C GLY A 133 4.21 -15.92 1.07
N ALA A 134 3.74 -17.04 0.50
CA ALA A 134 4.56 -18.07 -0.10
C ALA A 134 5.05 -17.75 -1.53
N LEU A 135 4.59 -16.63 -2.14
CA LEU A 135 5.05 -16.21 -3.48
C LEU A 135 6.52 -15.82 -3.44
N ARG A 136 7.28 -16.37 -4.38
CA ARG A 136 8.68 -16.02 -4.65
C ARG A 136 8.74 -14.89 -5.67
N ARG A 137 9.88 -14.21 -5.77
CA ARG A 137 10.09 -13.17 -6.78
C ARG A 137 9.94 -13.69 -8.21
N SER A 138 10.38 -14.91 -8.48
CA SER A 138 10.21 -15.58 -9.77
C SER A 138 8.75 -15.79 -10.15
N ASP A 139 7.88 -15.98 -9.18
CA ASP A 139 6.45 -16.19 -9.44
C ASP A 139 5.79 -14.90 -9.93
N LEU A 140 6.32 -13.72 -9.51
CA LEU A 140 5.83 -12.41 -9.90
C LEU A 140 6.01 -12.11 -11.39
N GLU A 141 6.97 -12.77 -12.07
CA GLU A 141 7.21 -12.61 -13.51
C GLU A 141 6.02 -13.05 -14.36
N SER A 142 5.24 -14.01 -13.85
CA SER A 142 4.04 -14.56 -14.52
C SER A 142 2.75 -13.88 -14.10
N LEU A 143 2.79 -12.93 -13.19
CA LEU A 143 1.62 -12.24 -12.65
C LEU A 143 1.42 -10.87 -13.33
N PRO A 144 0.15 -10.39 -13.44
CA PRO A 144 -0.20 -9.30 -14.34
C PRO A 144 0.23 -7.91 -13.89
N PHE A 145 0.54 -7.71 -12.61
CA PHE A 145 0.93 -6.39 -12.11
C PHE A 145 2.39 -6.06 -12.47
N ARG A 146 2.61 -4.82 -12.82
CA ARG A 146 3.94 -4.30 -13.10
C ARG A 146 4.78 -4.13 -11.83
N TRP A 147 4.14 -3.72 -10.74
CA TRP A 147 4.77 -3.41 -9.47
C TRP A 147 4.11 -4.14 -8.32
N TYR A 148 4.94 -4.61 -7.38
CA TYR A 148 4.49 -5.21 -6.12
C TYR A 148 5.11 -4.43 -4.96
N GLU A 149 4.28 -3.81 -4.12
CA GLU A 149 4.76 -3.13 -2.94
C GLU A 149 4.81 -4.09 -1.75
N VAL A 150 5.98 -4.19 -1.14
CA VAL A 150 6.22 -4.98 0.07
C VAL A 150 6.74 -4.08 1.19
N LEU A 151 6.83 -4.59 2.43
CA LEU A 151 7.25 -3.79 3.57
C LEU A 151 8.52 -2.97 3.33
N ARG A 152 9.49 -3.52 2.61
CA ARG A 152 10.79 -2.88 2.36
C ARG A 152 10.85 -2.03 1.09
N GLY A 153 9.82 -1.98 0.27
CA GLY A 153 9.81 -1.20 -0.96
C GLY A 153 9.03 -1.83 -2.09
N PHE A 154 9.47 -1.60 -3.33
CA PHE A 154 8.83 -2.12 -4.54
C PHE A 154 9.65 -3.26 -5.17
N ILE A 155 8.94 -4.19 -5.81
CA ILE A 155 9.49 -5.24 -6.67
C ILE A 155 8.89 -5.02 -8.06
N GLU A 156 9.72 -5.00 -9.09
CA GLU A 156 9.29 -5.01 -10.48
C GLU A 156 8.91 -6.43 -10.89
N GLY A 157 7.67 -6.64 -11.34
CA GLY A 157 7.14 -7.96 -11.66
C GLY A 157 7.95 -8.71 -12.71
N GLY A 158 8.16 -8.11 -13.90
CA GLY A 158 8.85 -8.77 -15.01
C GLY A 158 10.36 -9.04 -14.82
N THR A 159 11.02 -8.45 -13.82
CA THR A 159 12.46 -8.58 -13.61
C THR A 159 12.85 -8.99 -12.18
N GLY A 160 11.91 -9.00 -11.24
CA GLY A 160 12.19 -9.24 -9.83
C GLY A 160 13.11 -8.21 -9.17
N ARG A 161 13.46 -7.10 -9.85
CA ARG A 161 14.30 -6.04 -9.27
C ARG A 161 13.62 -5.40 -8.08
N VAL A 162 14.40 -5.14 -7.03
CA VAL A 162 13.91 -4.56 -5.79
C VAL A 162 14.37 -3.12 -5.63
N ARG A 163 13.46 -2.23 -5.32
CA ARG A 163 13.73 -0.87 -4.89
C ARG A 163 13.39 -0.72 -3.41
N TRP A 164 14.41 -0.56 -2.58
CA TRP A 164 14.23 -0.32 -1.16
C TRP A 164 13.75 1.11 -0.92
N LEU A 165 12.61 1.26 -0.24
CA LEU A 165 12.01 2.54 0.09
C LEU A 165 11.47 2.53 1.52
N PRO A 166 11.79 3.54 2.33
CA PRO A 166 11.26 3.67 3.68
C PRO A 166 9.74 3.85 3.68
N LEU A 167 9.08 3.35 4.74
CA LEU A 167 7.64 3.36 4.92
C LEU A 167 7.28 4.02 6.26
N ALA A 168 6.30 4.90 6.25
CA ALA A 168 5.63 5.43 7.44
C ALA A 168 4.15 5.03 7.41
N GLY A 169 3.67 4.44 8.50
CA GLY A 169 2.26 4.11 8.75
C GLY A 169 1.77 4.75 10.04
N PHE A 170 0.45 4.84 10.23
CA PHE A 170 -0.11 5.59 11.36
C PHE A 170 -1.15 4.79 12.16
N GLU A 171 -1.38 3.54 11.80
CA GLU A 171 -2.33 2.66 12.47
C GLU A 171 -1.84 2.27 13.88
N ALA A 172 -2.31 2.98 14.89
CA ALA A 172 -2.03 2.70 16.29
C ALA A 172 -3.29 2.83 17.14
N ASP A 173 -3.82 1.70 17.56
CA ASP A 173 -5.03 1.55 18.38
C ASP A 173 -4.73 1.47 19.89
N THR A 174 -3.45 1.43 20.28
CA THR A 174 -3.01 1.36 21.67
C THR A 174 -1.81 2.27 21.91
N ASN A 175 -1.61 2.70 23.18
CA ASN A 175 -0.44 3.50 23.55
C ASN A 175 0.88 2.78 23.31
N PHE A 176 0.92 1.47 23.43
CA PHE A 176 2.11 0.67 23.16
C PHE A 176 2.46 0.68 21.66
N ARG A 177 1.47 0.43 20.78
CA ARG A 177 1.65 0.51 19.33
C ARG A 177 2.05 1.93 18.89
N LYS A 178 1.44 2.97 19.49
CA LYS A 178 1.79 4.37 19.24
C LYS A 178 3.28 4.64 19.41
N VAL A 179 3.91 4.16 20.50
CA VAL A 179 5.35 4.36 20.73
C VAL A 179 6.17 3.62 19.68
N GLY A 180 5.86 2.36 19.44
CA GLY A 180 6.57 1.54 18.43
C GLY A 180 6.48 2.11 17.01
N VAL A 181 5.27 2.49 16.58
CA VAL A 181 5.05 3.09 15.26
C VAL A 181 5.73 4.46 15.13
N ARG A 182 5.72 5.28 16.19
CA ARG A 182 6.47 6.56 16.20
C ARG A 182 7.97 6.35 16.00
N LEU A 183 8.57 5.41 16.69
CA LEU A 183 10.01 5.12 16.55
C LEU A 183 10.30 4.61 15.13
N TRP A 184 9.49 3.70 14.61
CA TRP A 184 9.57 3.22 13.23
C TRP A 184 9.48 4.37 12.23
N ASN A 185 8.47 5.22 12.34
CA ASN A 185 8.28 6.37 11.46
C ASN A 185 9.46 7.35 11.55
N GLY A 186 9.95 7.63 12.75
CA GLY A 186 11.11 8.50 12.95
C GLY A 186 12.36 8.00 12.22
N LEU A 187 12.66 6.71 12.32
CA LEU A 187 13.76 6.06 11.60
C LEU A 187 13.59 6.12 10.09
N ASN A 188 12.40 5.78 9.58
CA ASN A 188 12.14 5.75 8.14
C ASN A 188 12.11 7.15 7.52
N ILE A 189 11.56 8.15 8.20
CA ILE A 189 11.59 9.56 7.77
C ILE A 189 13.03 10.06 7.74
N GLY A 190 13.83 9.76 8.77
CA GLY A 190 15.25 10.09 8.80
C GLY A 190 16.03 9.43 7.66
N LEU A 191 15.75 8.16 7.39
CA LEU A 191 16.35 7.41 6.29
C LEU A 191 15.97 8.02 4.93
N ALA A 192 14.69 8.31 4.69
CA ALA A 192 14.22 8.92 3.44
C ALA A 192 14.96 10.22 3.12
N LYS A 193 15.17 11.07 4.13
CA LYS A 193 15.91 12.33 3.99
C LYS A 193 17.39 12.10 3.65
N ARG A 194 18.01 11.06 4.22
CA ARG A 194 19.43 10.73 3.98
C ARG A 194 19.68 10.10 2.61
N VAL A 195 18.89 9.10 2.23
CA VAL A 195 19.11 8.35 0.97
C VAL A 195 18.50 9.03 -0.25
N ARG A 196 17.84 10.20 -0.07
CA ARG A 196 17.13 10.94 -1.13
C ARG A 196 16.12 10.08 -1.91
N GLY A 197 15.68 8.97 -1.30
CA GLY A 197 14.59 8.13 -1.81
C GLY A 197 13.23 8.68 -1.35
N PRO A 198 12.13 8.38 -2.07
CA PRO A 198 10.82 8.75 -1.60
C PRO A 198 10.44 7.99 -0.32
N LEU A 199 9.81 8.69 0.63
CA LEU A 199 9.10 8.09 1.75
C LEU A 199 7.75 7.59 1.25
N ARG A 200 7.38 6.35 1.53
CA ARG A 200 6.03 5.87 1.37
C ARG A 200 5.22 6.24 2.61
N ILE A 201 4.11 6.92 2.42
CA ILE A 201 3.15 7.31 3.47
C ILE A 201 1.90 6.50 3.25
N SER A 202 1.69 5.51 4.10
CA SER A 202 0.52 4.62 4.07
C SER A 202 -0.51 5.13 5.06
N ILE A 203 -1.73 5.32 4.59
CA ILE A 203 -2.86 5.83 5.37
C ILE A 203 -3.99 4.81 5.33
N HIS A 204 -4.51 4.43 6.51
CA HIS A 204 -5.68 3.56 6.65
C HIS A 204 -6.94 4.38 6.98
N PRO A 205 -8.13 3.85 6.74
CA PRO A 205 -9.39 4.60 6.92
C PRO A 205 -9.59 5.19 8.30
N ASP A 206 -9.06 4.55 9.34
CA ASP A 206 -9.22 4.99 10.73
C ASP A 206 -8.09 5.90 11.25
N ASP A 207 -7.03 6.14 10.48
CA ASP A 207 -5.82 6.85 10.94
C ASP A 207 -6.08 8.30 11.38
N LEU A 208 -7.15 8.93 10.87
CA LEU A 208 -7.55 10.27 11.30
C LEU A 208 -8.23 10.30 12.67
N ASP A 209 -8.62 9.13 13.20
CA ASP A 209 -9.31 8.96 14.49
C ASP A 209 -8.45 8.22 15.52
N LEU A 210 -7.30 7.66 15.10
CA LEU A 210 -6.39 6.90 15.94
C LEU A 210 -5.33 7.76 16.65
N PHE A 211 -4.56 7.13 17.53
CA PHE A 211 -3.56 7.79 18.41
C PHE A 211 -2.45 8.54 17.68
N LEU A 212 -2.20 8.26 16.40
CA LEU A 212 -1.16 8.92 15.59
C LEU A 212 -1.72 9.96 14.59
N GLN A 213 -2.99 10.32 14.70
CA GLN A 213 -3.63 11.36 13.87
C GLN A 213 -2.79 12.65 13.77
N ALA A 214 -2.31 13.16 14.90
CA ALA A 214 -1.50 14.39 14.94
C ALA A 214 -0.13 14.21 14.25
N ASP A 215 0.46 13.01 14.34
CA ASP A 215 1.71 12.66 13.67
C ASP A 215 1.51 12.56 12.15
N LEU A 216 0.43 11.92 11.70
CA LEU A 216 0.01 11.87 10.29
C LEU A 216 -0.16 13.29 9.72
N LYS A 217 -0.97 14.13 10.36
CA LYS A 217 -1.21 15.52 9.95
C LYS A 217 0.09 16.33 9.85
N ARG A 218 1.03 16.13 10.79
CA ARG A 218 2.35 16.76 10.76
C ARG A 218 3.22 16.26 9.60
N VAL A 219 3.24 14.95 9.36
CA VAL A 219 4.05 14.37 8.28
C VAL A 219 3.54 14.82 6.93
N VAL A 220 2.23 14.77 6.69
CA VAL A 220 1.61 15.21 5.42
C VAL A 220 1.87 16.70 5.14
N ARG A 221 1.75 17.56 6.15
CA ARG A 221 2.00 19.02 6.03
C ARG A 221 3.50 19.40 6.04
N SER A 222 4.39 18.44 6.20
CA SER A 222 5.84 18.70 6.09
C SER A 222 6.23 19.00 4.64
N PRO A 223 7.34 19.71 4.38
CA PRO A 223 7.73 20.13 3.04
C PRO A 223 8.25 18.94 2.21
N TRP A 224 7.35 18.06 1.77
CA TRP A 224 7.62 16.99 0.84
C TRP A 224 7.36 17.44 -0.60
N ARG A 225 8.17 16.95 -1.53
CA ARG A 225 7.79 16.90 -2.94
C ARG A 225 7.05 15.60 -3.17
N PHE A 226 5.73 15.66 -3.22
CA PHE A 226 4.91 14.49 -3.54
C PHE A 226 5.14 14.07 -4.99
N ILE A 227 5.26 12.76 -5.21
CA ILE A 227 5.46 12.14 -6.52
C ILE A 227 4.51 10.96 -6.66
N ARG A 228 4.28 10.48 -7.88
CA ARG A 228 3.53 9.25 -8.16
C ARG A 228 4.47 8.06 -8.20
N GLU A 229 3.94 6.85 -8.10
CA GLU A 229 4.69 5.60 -8.21
C GLU A 229 5.42 5.50 -9.57
N SER A 230 4.79 5.97 -10.66
CA SER A 230 5.40 6.07 -12.00
C SER A 230 6.67 6.90 -12.04
N ASP A 231 6.79 7.89 -11.14
CA ASP A 231 7.92 8.82 -11.08
C ASP A 231 9.05 8.32 -10.19
N VAL A 232 8.92 7.15 -9.60
CA VAL A 232 9.98 6.53 -8.79
C VAL A 232 11.15 6.15 -9.69
N PRO A 233 12.34 6.76 -9.54
CA PRO A 233 13.45 6.42 -10.39
C PRO A 233 13.96 5.01 -10.06
N TRP A 234 13.90 4.13 -11.04
CA TRP A 234 14.49 2.79 -10.95
C TRP A 234 15.99 2.83 -11.24
N PRO A 235 16.79 2.06 -10.51
CA PRO A 235 18.20 1.96 -10.85
C PRO A 235 18.32 1.43 -12.28
N SER A 236 19.09 2.12 -13.10
CA SER A 236 19.45 1.60 -14.44
C SER A 236 19.95 0.17 -14.32
N PRO A 237 19.64 -0.73 -15.27
CA PRO A 237 20.29 -2.03 -15.31
C PRO A 237 21.81 -1.80 -15.22
N ARG A 238 22.49 -2.47 -14.30
CA ARG A 238 23.96 -2.50 -14.37
C ARG A 238 24.27 -3.16 -15.70
N LEU A 239 24.78 -2.39 -16.64
CA LEU A 239 25.40 -2.96 -17.83
C LEU A 239 26.47 -3.92 -17.29
N GLY A 240 26.23 -5.21 -17.45
CA GLY A 240 27.21 -6.22 -17.09
C GLY A 240 28.49 -5.89 -17.84
N ASN A 241 29.59 -5.70 -17.11
CA ASN A 241 30.89 -5.71 -17.72
C ASN A 241 31.07 -7.13 -18.31
N SER A 242 30.91 -7.20 -19.62
CA SER A 242 31.31 -8.35 -20.43
C SER A 242 32.81 -8.58 -20.35
#